data_93ad3290fdc784062b4d195c76aec39d
#
_entry.id   93ad3290fdc784062b4d195c76aec39d
#
_cell.length_a   1.000
_cell.length_b   1.000
_cell.length_c   1.000
_cell.angle_alpha   90.00
_cell.angle_beta   90.00
_cell.angle_gamma   90.00
#
_symmetry.space_group_name_H-M   'P 1'
#
loop_
_entity.id
_entity.type
_entity.pdbx_description
1 polymer ?
#
loop_
_entity_poly.entity_id
_entity_poly.type
_entity_poly.pdbx_seq_one_letter_code
_entity_poly.pdbx_strand_id
1 'polypeptide(L)'
;MRRRLFLASAASALAGCGPIGSALNNNDSVRRILASAEGLNHLLIGTRGLAREYRDTDVDRHFRVNGFAAPSDAHYTDLVARNFAPYRLVVEGAVERPGVFSLAQLQRMPQQAQITRHDCVEGWSAIGKWGGVRLGGLLDMVGLRNDARYVVFRCMDNDGSGNLYYESLDIHQARHPQALLALRLNDAPLDPDHGAPVRLRVPTQLGYKSAKWISQIEVVGNFATIAGGHGGYWEDQGYEWYAGI
;
A
#
# COMPACT_ATOMS: atom_id res chain seq x y z
N MET A 1 -27.94 -28.00 -29.52
CA MET A 1 -28.14 -26.55 -29.24
C MET A 1 -27.41 -26.05 -27.96
N ARG A 2 -27.26 -26.84 -26.89
CA ARG A 2 -26.65 -26.35 -25.60
C ARG A 2 -25.15 -26.09 -25.61
N ARG A 3 -24.35 -26.74 -26.46
CA ARG A 3 -22.88 -26.50 -26.55
C ARG A 3 -22.47 -25.16 -27.19
N ARG A 4 -23.30 -24.61 -28.09
CA ARG A 4 -23.00 -23.34 -28.77
C ARG A 4 -23.25 -22.11 -27.87
N LEU A 5 -24.16 -22.21 -26.91
CA LEU A 5 -24.43 -21.17 -25.91
C LEU A 5 -23.30 -21.07 -24.90
N PHE A 6 -22.66 -22.19 -24.54
CA PHE A 6 -21.53 -22.18 -23.57
C PHE A 6 -20.24 -21.54 -24.16
N LEU A 7 -20.02 -21.71 -25.47
CA LEU A 7 -18.88 -21.07 -26.15
C LEU A 7 -19.08 -19.57 -26.36
N ALA A 8 -20.31 -19.10 -26.53
CA ALA A 8 -20.63 -17.68 -26.62
C ALA A 8 -20.43 -16.96 -25.28
N SER A 9 -20.74 -17.61 -24.15
CA SER A 9 -20.54 -17.06 -22.82
C SER A 9 -19.07 -17.01 -22.42
N ALA A 10 -18.23 -17.96 -22.89
CA ALA A 10 -16.79 -17.95 -22.64
C ALA A 10 -16.03 -16.89 -23.47
N ALA A 11 -16.52 -16.57 -24.68
CA ALA A 11 -15.92 -15.51 -25.51
C ALA A 11 -16.17 -14.09 -24.94
N SER A 12 -17.27 -13.90 -24.21
CA SER A 12 -17.58 -12.61 -23.57
C SER A 12 -16.68 -12.29 -22.36
N ALA A 13 -16.10 -13.31 -21.71
CA ALA A 13 -15.21 -13.14 -20.56
C ALA A 13 -13.77 -12.73 -20.95
N LEU A 14 -13.38 -12.86 -22.23
CA LEU A 14 -12.05 -12.49 -22.71
C LEU A 14 -11.96 -11.08 -23.31
N ALA A 15 -13.07 -10.35 -23.40
CA ALA A 15 -13.15 -9.02 -23.99
C ALA A 15 -12.82 -7.86 -23.02
N GLY A 16 -12.21 -8.14 -21.88
CA GLY A 16 -11.99 -7.17 -20.79
C GLY A 16 -11.03 -6.00 -21.08
N CYS A 17 -10.33 -6.00 -22.21
CA CYS A 17 -9.34 -4.94 -22.55
C CYS A 17 -9.61 -4.23 -23.88
N GLY A 18 -10.85 -4.22 -24.38
CA GLY A 18 -11.23 -3.57 -25.63
C GLY A 18 -12.27 -2.46 -25.43
N PRO A 19 -12.71 -1.82 -26.53
CA PRO A 19 -13.73 -0.76 -26.47
C PRO A 19 -15.05 -1.18 -25.81
N ILE A 20 -15.34 -2.48 -25.73
CA ILE A 20 -16.47 -3.02 -24.99
C ILE A 20 -16.24 -2.94 -23.47
N GLY A 21 -15.01 -3.16 -23.02
CA GLY A 21 -14.63 -3.05 -21.59
C GLY A 21 -14.76 -1.61 -21.09
N SER A 22 -14.33 -0.62 -21.87
CA SER A 22 -14.48 0.80 -21.52
C SER A 22 -15.96 1.26 -21.51
N ALA A 23 -16.78 0.76 -22.45
CA ALA A 23 -18.21 1.06 -22.49
C ALA A 23 -18.98 0.44 -21.31
N LEU A 24 -18.56 -0.75 -20.85
CA LEU A 24 -19.11 -1.40 -19.65
C LEU A 24 -18.68 -0.68 -18.37
N ASN A 25 -17.42 -0.24 -18.28
CA ASN A 25 -16.92 0.52 -17.14
C ASN A 25 -17.55 1.91 -16.98
N ASN A 26 -18.02 2.52 -18.06
CA ASN A 26 -18.74 3.80 -18.04
C ASN A 26 -20.24 3.65 -17.74
N ASN A 27 -20.74 2.43 -17.51
CA ASN A 27 -22.13 2.19 -17.16
C ASN A 27 -22.30 2.18 -15.63
N ASP A 28 -23.05 3.14 -15.09
CA ASP A 28 -23.26 3.27 -13.63
C ASP A 28 -23.87 2.01 -12.97
N SER A 29 -24.62 1.22 -13.70
CA SER A 29 -25.17 -0.04 -13.18
C SER A 29 -24.08 -1.11 -13.05
N VAL A 30 -23.18 -1.19 -14.03
CA VAL A 30 -22.02 -2.11 -13.99
C VAL A 30 -21.07 -1.70 -12.87
N ARG A 31 -20.77 -0.41 -12.74
CA ARG A 31 -19.93 0.12 -11.65
C ARG A 31 -20.54 -0.20 -10.28
N ARG A 32 -21.85 -0.05 -10.09
CA ARG A 32 -22.55 -0.44 -8.84
C ARG A 32 -22.47 -1.93 -8.55
N ILE A 33 -22.58 -2.78 -9.56
CA ILE A 33 -22.44 -4.24 -9.40
C ILE A 33 -20.99 -4.59 -9.01
N LEU A 34 -19.99 -3.99 -9.68
CA LEU A 34 -18.59 -4.20 -9.36
C LEU A 34 -18.26 -3.71 -7.93
N ALA A 35 -18.71 -2.53 -7.55
CA ALA A 35 -18.57 -2.00 -6.19
C ALA A 35 -19.26 -2.87 -5.12
N SER A 36 -20.41 -3.49 -5.45
CA SER A 36 -21.06 -4.43 -4.54
C SER A 36 -20.27 -5.74 -4.39
N ALA A 37 -19.64 -6.22 -5.46
CA ALA A 37 -18.76 -7.39 -5.43
C ALA A 37 -17.50 -7.12 -4.65
N GLU A 38 -16.93 -5.90 -4.76
CA GLU A 38 -15.80 -5.42 -3.95
C GLU A 38 -16.17 -5.40 -2.46
N GLY A 39 -17.31 -4.80 -2.10
CA GLY A 39 -17.82 -4.79 -0.73
C GLY A 39 -18.04 -6.18 -0.16
N LEU A 40 -18.54 -7.13 -0.97
CA LEU A 40 -18.71 -8.53 -0.59
C LEU A 40 -17.34 -9.22 -0.41
N ASN A 41 -16.38 -8.96 -1.30
CA ASN A 41 -15.02 -9.49 -1.21
C ASN A 41 -14.32 -8.97 0.06
N HIS A 42 -14.43 -7.67 0.34
CA HIS A 42 -13.95 -7.06 1.57
C HIS A 42 -14.59 -7.68 2.82
N LEU A 43 -15.90 -8.00 2.77
CA LEU A 43 -16.61 -8.66 3.87
C LEU A 43 -16.20 -10.13 4.05
N LEU A 44 -15.98 -10.89 2.98
CA LEU A 44 -15.74 -12.33 3.00
C LEU A 44 -14.27 -12.69 3.21
N ILE A 45 -13.36 -12.05 2.46
CA ILE A 45 -11.90 -12.27 2.59
C ILE A 45 -11.36 -11.44 3.73
N GLY A 46 -11.90 -10.26 3.90
CA GLY A 46 -11.83 -9.41 5.07
C GLY A 46 -10.43 -9.04 5.51
N THR A 47 -10.42 -8.21 6.53
CA THR A 47 -9.23 -7.69 7.21
C THR A 47 -8.55 -8.71 8.14
N ARG A 48 -9.03 -9.95 8.22
CA ARG A 48 -8.59 -10.96 9.20
C ARG A 48 -7.75 -12.09 8.62
N GLY A 49 -7.77 -12.28 7.28
CA GLY A 49 -6.97 -13.31 6.64
C GLY A 49 -5.48 -12.94 6.65
N LEU A 50 -4.63 -13.82 7.19
CA LEU A 50 -3.19 -13.65 7.09
C LEU A 50 -2.73 -14.00 5.68
N ALA A 51 -1.91 -13.14 5.07
CA ALA A 51 -1.17 -13.50 3.87
C ALA A 51 -0.24 -14.67 4.18
N ARG A 52 -0.12 -15.58 3.22
CA ARG A 52 0.76 -16.74 3.34
C ARG A 52 2.19 -16.30 3.61
N GLU A 53 2.83 -16.92 4.58
CA GLU A 53 4.26 -16.81 4.81
C GLU A 53 5.02 -17.94 4.10
N TYR A 54 6.21 -17.62 3.64
CA TYR A 54 7.09 -18.46 2.86
C TYR A 54 8.36 -18.77 3.65
N ARG A 55 9.18 -19.71 3.14
CA ARG A 55 10.47 -20.06 3.77
C ARG A 55 11.57 -19.14 3.27
N ASP A 56 12.68 -19.05 4.01
CA ASP A 56 13.86 -18.29 3.58
C ASP A 56 14.41 -18.76 2.20
N THR A 57 14.22 -20.06 1.87
CA THR A 57 14.61 -20.63 0.57
C THR A 57 13.76 -20.13 -0.60
N ASP A 58 12.59 -19.58 -0.33
CA ASP A 58 11.64 -19.11 -1.34
C ASP A 58 11.85 -17.61 -1.64
N VAL A 59 12.76 -16.93 -0.92
CA VAL A 59 13.02 -15.49 -1.04
C VAL A 59 13.72 -15.18 -2.36
N ASP A 60 13.17 -14.23 -3.11
CA ASP A 60 13.80 -13.66 -4.30
C ASP A 60 15.00 -12.79 -3.92
N ARG A 61 16.21 -13.25 -4.23
CA ARG A 61 17.45 -12.53 -3.91
C ARG A 61 17.57 -11.19 -4.64
N HIS A 62 16.94 -11.09 -5.81
CA HIS A 62 16.85 -9.88 -6.62
C HIS A 62 15.40 -9.41 -6.67
N PHE A 63 14.92 -8.89 -5.54
CA PHE A 63 13.56 -8.40 -5.44
C PHE A 63 13.35 -7.26 -6.44
N ARG A 64 12.33 -7.40 -7.29
CA ARG A 64 12.06 -6.43 -8.36
C ARG A 64 11.56 -5.11 -7.78
N VAL A 65 12.07 -4.00 -8.30
CA VAL A 65 11.57 -2.65 -7.99
C VAL A 65 10.19 -2.47 -8.63
N ASN A 66 9.25 -1.90 -7.90
CA ASN A 66 7.90 -1.59 -8.36
C ASN A 66 7.60 -0.09 -8.34
N GLY A 67 6.72 0.34 -9.22
CA GLY A 67 6.20 1.71 -9.26
C GLY A 67 7.27 2.74 -9.60
N PHE A 68 7.17 3.93 -9.01
CA PHE A 68 8.05 5.06 -9.32
C PHE A 68 9.51 4.80 -8.95
N ALA A 69 10.41 5.48 -9.64
CA ALA A 69 11.83 5.53 -9.28
C ALA A 69 12.03 6.31 -7.97
N ALA A 70 13.20 6.13 -7.34
CA ALA A 70 13.54 6.87 -6.13
C ALA A 70 13.47 8.39 -6.37
N PRO A 71 13.00 9.18 -5.39
CA PRO A 71 12.97 10.62 -5.50
C PRO A 71 14.37 11.16 -5.81
N SER A 72 14.45 12.15 -6.71
CA SER A 72 15.70 12.77 -7.15
C SER A 72 15.82 14.23 -6.71
N ASP A 73 14.90 14.74 -5.91
CA ASP A 73 14.95 16.08 -5.37
C ASP A 73 16.09 16.25 -4.36
N ALA A 74 16.45 17.51 -4.10
CA ALA A 74 17.58 17.85 -3.24
C ALA A 74 17.40 17.36 -1.79
N HIS A 75 16.14 17.33 -1.29
CA HIS A 75 15.84 16.88 0.06
C HIS A 75 16.13 15.38 0.22
N TYR A 76 15.57 14.55 -0.69
CA TYR A 76 15.79 13.10 -0.63
C TYR A 76 17.26 12.73 -0.88
N THR A 77 17.92 13.44 -1.80
CA THR A 77 19.35 13.24 -2.09
C THR A 77 20.21 13.54 -0.86
N ASP A 78 19.91 14.60 -0.08
CA ASP A 78 20.60 14.89 1.20
C ASP A 78 20.35 13.78 2.23
N LEU A 79 19.10 13.27 2.32
CA LEU A 79 18.78 12.14 3.20
C LEU A 79 19.64 10.91 2.87
N VAL A 80 19.75 10.55 1.60
CA VAL A 80 20.57 9.42 1.14
C VAL A 80 22.04 9.65 1.46
N ALA A 81 22.61 10.82 1.11
CA ALA A 81 24.00 11.16 1.36
C ALA A 81 24.40 11.11 2.85
N ARG A 82 23.42 11.32 3.74
CA ARG A 82 23.59 11.30 5.19
C ARG A 82 23.08 10.02 5.85
N ASN A 83 22.92 8.93 5.07
CA ASN A 83 22.40 7.64 5.54
C ASN A 83 21.11 7.80 6.34
N PHE A 84 20.22 8.67 5.89
CA PHE A 84 18.92 8.98 6.49
C PHE A 84 18.97 9.44 7.97
N ALA A 85 20.12 9.86 8.49
CA ALA A 85 20.23 10.38 9.87
C ALA A 85 19.27 11.57 10.17
N PRO A 86 19.03 12.51 9.23
CA PRO A 86 18.08 13.60 9.45
C PRO A 86 16.61 13.21 9.24
N TYR A 87 16.32 12.00 8.74
CA TYR A 87 14.96 11.58 8.45
C TYR A 87 14.04 11.65 9.68
N ARG A 88 12.84 12.15 9.47
CA ARG A 88 11.78 12.23 10.49
C ARG A 88 10.47 11.77 9.89
N LEU A 89 9.85 10.78 10.53
CA LEU A 89 8.48 10.38 10.25
C LEU A 89 7.54 11.19 11.14
N VAL A 90 6.69 11.99 10.54
CA VAL A 90 5.63 12.72 11.26
C VAL A 90 4.40 11.82 11.40
N VAL A 91 3.81 11.77 12.58
CA VAL A 91 2.53 11.06 12.84
C VAL A 91 1.58 12.05 13.50
N GLU A 92 0.46 12.33 12.84
CA GLU A 92 -0.48 13.36 13.28
C GLU A 92 -1.93 13.08 12.86
N GLY A 93 -2.83 14.06 13.05
CA GLY A 93 -4.25 13.98 12.73
C GLY A 93 -5.10 13.52 13.90
N ALA A 94 -6.00 12.56 13.66
CA ALA A 94 -6.93 12.03 14.67
C ALA A 94 -6.23 11.05 15.62
N VAL A 95 -5.17 11.52 16.30
CA VAL A 95 -4.40 10.80 17.32
C VAL A 95 -4.35 11.58 18.62
N GLU A 96 -4.18 10.87 19.74
CA GLU A 96 -4.10 11.48 21.08
C GLU A 96 -2.73 12.15 21.31
N ARG A 97 -1.66 11.54 20.79
CA ARG A 97 -0.27 11.94 20.99
C ARG A 97 0.46 12.02 19.65
N PRO A 98 0.28 13.13 18.91
CA PRO A 98 1.07 13.36 17.71
C PRO A 98 2.57 13.29 18.02
N GLY A 99 3.36 12.82 17.07
CA GLY A 99 4.78 12.64 17.30
C GLY A 99 5.63 12.71 16.04
N VAL A 100 6.93 12.91 16.26
CA VAL A 100 7.95 12.89 15.22
C VAL A 100 9.00 11.86 15.59
N PHE A 101 9.19 10.87 14.72
CA PHE A 101 10.05 9.72 14.97
C PHE A 101 11.26 9.74 14.04
N SER A 102 12.47 9.71 14.60
CA SER A 102 13.68 9.49 13.80
C SER A 102 13.78 8.04 13.36
N LEU A 103 14.55 7.77 12.30
CA LEU A 103 14.83 6.40 11.85
C LEU A 103 15.42 5.55 13.00
N ALA A 104 16.33 6.10 13.79
CA ALA A 104 16.92 5.41 14.93
C ALA A 104 15.90 5.08 16.04
N GLN A 105 14.86 5.89 16.24
CA GLN A 105 13.75 5.56 17.15
C GLN A 105 12.90 4.41 16.58
N LEU A 106 12.55 4.46 15.30
CA LEU A 106 11.81 3.36 14.64
C LEU A 106 12.59 2.04 14.72
N GLN A 107 13.91 2.06 14.50
CA GLN A 107 14.76 0.87 14.60
C GLN A 107 14.83 0.27 16.01
N ARG A 108 14.63 1.07 17.05
CA ARG A 108 14.60 0.62 18.46
C ARG A 108 13.23 0.12 18.94
N MET A 109 12.15 0.40 18.19
CA MET A 109 10.85 -0.14 18.49
C MET A 109 10.84 -1.66 18.32
N PRO A 110 9.87 -2.40 18.90
CA PRO A 110 9.70 -3.84 18.63
C PRO A 110 9.63 -4.12 17.13
N GLN A 111 10.53 -4.95 16.65
CA GLN A 111 10.63 -5.30 15.24
C GLN A 111 9.92 -6.62 14.96
N GLN A 112 9.29 -6.71 13.79
CA GLN A 112 8.73 -7.94 13.23
C GLN A 112 9.37 -8.21 11.87
N ALA A 113 9.59 -9.49 11.56
CA ALA A 113 9.98 -9.93 10.23
C ALA A 113 8.91 -10.89 9.70
N GLN A 114 8.70 -10.87 8.38
CA GLN A 114 7.79 -11.76 7.67
C GLN A 114 8.29 -12.02 6.26
N ILE A 115 8.09 -13.22 5.74
CA ILE A 115 8.43 -13.59 4.37
C ILE A 115 7.12 -13.71 3.60
N THR A 116 6.80 -12.71 2.82
CA THR A 116 5.50 -12.62 2.14
C THR A 116 5.67 -12.27 0.67
N ARG A 117 4.72 -12.75 -0.15
CA ARG A 117 4.66 -12.44 -1.58
C ARG A 117 4.11 -11.03 -1.80
N HIS A 118 4.73 -10.30 -2.69
CA HIS A 118 4.28 -9.03 -3.21
C HIS A 118 3.72 -9.26 -4.62
N ASP A 119 2.48 -8.95 -4.81
CA ASP A 119 1.78 -9.06 -6.09
C ASP A 119 1.59 -7.66 -6.68
N CYS A 120 2.26 -7.37 -7.78
CA CYS A 120 2.21 -6.06 -8.43
C CYS A 120 1.14 -6.04 -9.51
N VAL A 121 0.44 -4.90 -9.66
CA VAL A 121 -0.52 -4.68 -10.76
C VAL A 121 0.16 -4.72 -12.15
N GLU A 122 1.48 -4.58 -12.19
CA GLU A 122 2.29 -4.73 -13.41
C GLU A 122 2.37 -6.19 -13.91
N GLY A 123 1.69 -7.14 -13.25
CA GLY A 123 1.58 -8.54 -13.67
C GLY A 123 2.73 -9.45 -13.23
N TRP A 124 3.48 -9.10 -12.18
CA TRP A 124 4.53 -9.93 -11.59
C TRP A 124 4.38 -10.06 -10.09
N SER A 125 4.98 -11.10 -9.53
CA SER A 125 5.07 -11.31 -8.10
C SER A 125 6.49 -11.61 -7.69
N ALA A 126 6.85 -11.25 -6.44
CA ALA A 126 8.14 -11.58 -5.83
C ALA A 126 7.97 -11.86 -4.33
N ILE A 127 8.77 -12.77 -3.80
CA ILE A 127 8.76 -13.11 -2.38
C ILE A 127 9.92 -12.39 -1.71
N GLY A 128 9.62 -11.55 -0.71
CA GLY A 128 10.62 -10.80 0.05
C GLY A 128 10.52 -11.05 1.55
N LYS A 129 11.66 -11.01 2.22
CA LYS A 129 11.74 -11.00 3.68
C LYS A 129 11.74 -9.55 4.17
N TRP A 130 10.60 -9.13 4.69
CA TRP A 130 10.36 -7.76 5.14
C TRP A 130 10.55 -7.65 6.64
N GLY A 131 11.28 -6.65 7.08
CA GLY A 131 11.50 -6.39 8.51
C GLY A 131 11.24 -4.93 8.87
N GLY A 132 10.58 -4.70 10.00
CA GLY A 132 10.26 -3.34 10.44
C GLY A 132 9.33 -3.29 11.65
N VAL A 133 8.73 -2.15 11.87
CA VAL A 133 7.81 -1.87 12.97
C VAL A 133 6.39 -2.24 12.56
N ARG A 134 5.66 -2.96 13.42
CA ARG A 134 4.22 -3.15 13.20
C ARG A 134 3.50 -1.80 13.20
N LEU A 135 2.77 -1.53 12.12
CA LEU A 135 2.01 -0.27 12.01
C LEU A 135 1.01 -0.12 13.17
N GLY A 136 0.28 -1.21 13.49
CA GLY A 136 -0.64 -1.21 14.64
C GLY A 136 0.04 -0.85 15.95
N GLY A 137 1.29 -1.29 16.18
CA GLY A 137 2.05 -0.93 17.38
C GLY A 137 2.39 0.56 17.47
N LEU A 138 2.72 1.19 16.35
CA LEU A 138 2.92 2.64 16.28
C LEU A 138 1.59 3.38 16.55
N LEU A 139 0.48 2.91 15.96
CA LEU A 139 -0.85 3.49 16.16
C LEU A 139 -1.32 3.36 17.62
N ASP A 140 -1.00 2.26 18.30
CA ASP A 140 -1.26 2.09 19.73
C ASP A 140 -0.45 3.08 20.59
N MET A 141 0.80 3.32 20.22
CA MET A 141 1.68 4.27 20.91
C MET A 141 1.16 5.71 20.81
N VAL A 142 0.71 6.14 19.64
CA VAL A 142 0.16 7.50 19.47
C VAL A 142 -1.28 7.62 19.96
N GLY A 143 -2.00 6.51 20.09
CA GLY A 143 -3.41 6.46 20.49
C GLY A 143 -4.33 7.01 19.40
N LEU A 144 -5.32 6.23 18.99
CA LEU A 144 -6.31 6.68 18.00
C LEU A 144 -7.49 7.36 18.70
N ARG A 145 -7.93 8.48 18.18
CA ARG A 145 -9.15 9.15 18.61
C ARG A 145 -10.39 8.44 18.07
N ASN A 146 -11.54 8.72 18.66
CA ASN A 146 -12.82 8.08 18.30
C ASN A 146 -13.28 8.40 16.87
N ASP A 147 -12.82 9.49 16.29
CA ASP A 147 -13.10 9.94 14.93
C ASP A 147 -12.13 9.38 13.88
N ALA A 148 -11.08 8.65 14.28
CA ALA A 148 -10.15 8.00 13.39
C ALA A 148 -10.85 6.90 12.56
N ARG A 149 -10.68 6.94 11.23
CA ARG A 149 -11.23 5.95 10.29
C ARG A 149 -10.19 5.45 9.31
N TYR A 150 -9.29 6.32 8.88
CA TYR A 150 -8.28 6.02 7.86
C TYR A 150 -6.90 6.49 8.31
N VAL A 151 -5.88 5.81 7.81
CA VAL A 151 -4.46 6.15 7.95
C VAL A 151 -3.95 6.50 6.57
N VAL A 152 -3.57 7.74 6.36
CA VAL A 152 -3.02 8.25 5.10
C VAL A 152 -1.51 8.33 5.21
N PHE A 153 -0.81 7.80 4.22
CA PHE A 153 0.65 7.81 4.10
C PHE A 153 1.03 8.81 3.02
N ARG A 154 1.76 9.85 3.39
CA ARG A 154 2.31 10.83 2.44
C ARG A 154 3.76 10.47 2.17
N CYS A 155 4.12 10.50 0.90
CA CYS A 155 5.40 10.04 0.39
C CYS A 155 6.25 11.19 -0.14
N MET A 156 7.53 10.94 -0.33
CA MET A 156 8.48 11.95 -0.86
C MET A 156 8.61 11.88 -2.38
N ASP A 157 8.10 10.82 -3.03
CA ASP A 157 8.10 10.69 -4.48
C ASP A 157 6.96 11.46 -5.13
N ASN A 158 7.14 11.77 -6.42
CA ASN A 158 6.14 12.41 -7.24
C ASN A 158 6.14 11.81 -8.66
N ASP A 159 5.09 12.13 -9.40
CA ASP A 159 4.86 11.64 -10.77
C ASP A 159 5.64 12.42 -11.85
N GLY A 160 6.58 13.28 -11.46
CA GLY A 160 7.30 14.18 -12.37
C GLY A 160 6.54 15.46 -12.71
N SER A 161 5.24 15.54 -12.41
CA SER A 161 4.40 16.73 -12.57
C SER A 161 4.22 17.50 -11.25
N GLY A 162 4.81 17.00 -10.16
CA GLY A 162 4.74 17.60 -8.83
C GLY A 162 3.63 17.06 -7.94
N ASN A 163 2.82 16.12 -8.42
CA ASN A 163 1.84 15.45 -7.57
C ASN A 163 2.56 14.39 -6.73
N LEU A 164 2.53 14.58 -5.41
CA LEU A 164 3.14 13.64 -4.49
C LEU A 164 2.32 12.36 -4.40
N TYR A 165 3.02 11.23 -4.33
CA TYR A 165 2.38 9.95 -4.03
C TYR A 165 1.80 9.96 -2.62
N TYR A 166 0.61 9.42 -2.49
CA TYR A 166 -0.02 9.14 -1.20
C TYR A 166 -0.84 7.85 -1.29
N GLU A 167 -1.11 7.27 -0.15
CA GLU A 167 -1.89 6.04 -0.06
C GLU A 167 -2.67 6.03 1.25
N SER A 168 -3.78 5.27 1.33
CA SER A 168 -4.51 5.12 2.57
C SER A 168 -4.96 3.68 2.84
N LEU A 169 -5.11 3.40 4.12
CA LEU A 169 -5.70 2.18 4.64
C LEU A 169 -6.82 2.56 5.61
N ASP A 170 -7.85 1.73 5.76
CA ASP A 170 -8.71 1.84 6.93
C ASP A 170 -7.96 1.40 8.21
N ILE A 171 -8.53 1.74 9.36
CA ILE A 171 -7.91 1.42 10.65
C ILE A 171 -7.75 -0.09 10.87
N HIS A 172 -8.64 -0.92 10.33
CA HIS A 172 -8.56 -2.38 10.48
C HIS A 172 -7.38 -2.94 9.68
N GLN A 173 -7.21 -2.49 8.44
CA GLN A 173 -6.08 -2.84 7.59
C GLN A 173 -4.76 -2.31 8.18
N ALA A 174 -4.74 -1.07 8.67
CA ALA A 174 -3.56 -0.48 9.30
C ALA A 174 -3.15 -1.21 10.60
N ARG A 175 -4.10 -1.79 11.31
CA ARG A 175 -3.85 -2.61 12.51
C ARG A 175 -3.65 -4.11 12.21
N HIS A 176 -3.73 -4.51 10.96
CA HIS A 176 -3.50 -5.91 10.56
C HIS A 176 -2.13 -6.40 11.07
N PRO A 177 -2.04 -7.64 11.58
CA PRO A 177 -0.79 -8.16 12.17
C PRO A 177 0.43 -8.11 11.24
N GLN A 178 0.21 -8.18 9.93
CA GLN A 178 1.25 -8.15 8.91
C GLN A 178 1.42 -6.78 8.23
N ALA A 179 0.70 -5.74 8.68
CA ALA A 179 0.96 -4.37 8.22
C ALA A 179 2.21 -3.81 8.92
N LEU A 180 3.25 -3.52 8.13
CA LEU A 180 4.55 -3.05 8.63
C LEU A 180 4.91 -1.70 8.04
N LEU A 181 5.58 -0.88 8.84
CA LEU A 181 6.54 0.11 8.37
C LEU A 181 7.87 -0.61 8.19
N ALA A 182 8.10 -1.08 6.97
CA ALA A 182 9.31 -1.84 6.64
C ALA A 182 10.52 -0.92 6.60
N LEU A 183 11.60 -1.36 7.23
CA LEU A 183 12.91 -0.72 7.30
C LEU A 183 13.98 -1.57 6.61
N ARG A 184 13.67 -2.83 6.35
CA ARG A 184 14.59 -3.82 5.78
C ARG A 184 13.88 -4.69 4.76
N LEU A 185 14.63 -5.13 3.76
CA LEU A 185 14.27 -6.13 2.79
C LEU A 185 15.41 -7.14 2.64
N ASN A 186 15.11 -8.44 2.70
CA ASN A 186 16.09 -9.51 2.56
C ASN A 186 17.29 -9.36 3.51
N ASP A 187 17.00 -9.07 4.78
CA ASP A 187 17.94 -8.84 5.89
C ASP A 187 18.84 -7.59 5.77
N ALA A 188 18.80 -6.86 4.66
CA ALA A 188 19.50 -5.58 4.48
C ALA A 188 18.58 -4.38 4.77
N PRO A 189 19.11 -3.21 5.17
CA PRO A 189 18.37 -1.96 5.14
C PRO A 189 17.76 -1.75 3.76
N LEU A 190 16.58 -1.11 3.70
CA LEU A 190 16.00 -0.71 2.41
C LEU A 190 16.99 0.18 1.64
N ASP A 191 17.13 -0.08 0.36
CA ASP A 191 17.81 0.83 -0.54
C ASP A 191 16.84 1.91 -1.08
N PRO A 192 17.34 2.96 -1.74
CA PRO A 192 16.51 4.02 -2.29
C PRO A 192 15.41 3.52 -3.22
N ASP A 193 15.69 2.58 -4.14
CA ASP A 193 14.72 2.10 -5.13
C ASP A 193 13.59 1.27 -4.49
N HIS A 194 13.88 0.64 -3.36
CA HIS A 194 12.89 -0.14 -2.60
C HIS A 194 12.15 0.68 -1.52
N GLY A 195 12.35 1.99 -1.45
CA GLY A 195 11.57 2.89 -0.61
C GLY A 195 12.24 3.27 0.71
N ALA A 196 13.58 3.29 0.77
CA ALA A 196 14.30 3.77 1.95
C ALA A 196 13.88 5.20 2.34
N PRO A 197 13.87 5.53 3.63
CA PRO A 197 14.23 4.68 4.76
C PRO A 197 13.03 3.88 5.33
N VAL A 198 11.79 4.23 4.94
CA VAL A 198 10.56 3.63 5.45
C VAL A 198 9.57 3.45 4.32
N ARG A 199 9.06 2.24 4.18
CA ARG A 199 7.92 1.96 3.29
C ARG A 199 6.82 1.20 4.01
N LEU A 200 5.61 1.34 3.51
CA LEU A 200 4.48 0.51 3.91
C LEU A 200 4.61 -0.88 3.28
N ARG A 201 4.32 -1.91 4.05
CA ARG A 201 4.15 -3.27 3.56
C ARG A 201 2.82 -3.83 4.04
N VAL A 202 1.91 -4.12 3.10
CA VAL A 202 0.58 -4.71 3.34
C VAL A 202 0.45 -5.93 2.44
N PRO A 203 0.81 -7.14 2.90
CA PRO A 203 0.88 -8.32 2.06
C PRO A 203 -0.50 -8.87 1.63
N THR A 204 -1.57 -8.42 2.24
CA THR A 204 -2.95 -8.79 1.90
C THR A 204 -3.55 -7.90 0.81
N GLN A 205 -2.76 -7.00 0.23
CA GLN A 205 -3.19 -6.09 -0.81
C GLN A 205 -2.17 -6.00 -1.95
N LEU A 206 -2.64 -5.62 -3.13
CA LEU A 206 -1.78 -5.39 -4.30
C LEU A 206 -0.71 -4.34 -4.01
N GLY A 207 0.39 -4.43 -4.75
CA GLY A 207 1.63 -3.72 -4.49
C GLY A 207 1.52 -2.19 -4.45
N TYR A 208 0.57 -1.58 -5.16
CA TYR A 208 0.40 -0.13 -5.11
C TYR A 208 -0.06 0.37 -3.73
N LYS A 209 -0.71 -0.47 -2.93
CA LYS A 209 -1.06 -0.14 -1.53
C LYS A 209 0.17 -0.10 -0.59
N SER A 210 1.32 -0.56 -1.05
CA SER A 210 2.57 -0.61 -0.27
C SER A 210 3.45 0.61 -0.58
N ALA A 211 3.01 1.80 -0.15
CA ALA A 211 3.64 3.10 -0.38
C ALA A 211 5.13 3.13 0.01
N LYS A 212 5.96 3.75 -0.83
CA LYS A 212 7.41 3.92 -0.63
C LYS A 212 7.74 5.32 -0.11
N TRP A 213 8.92 5.50 0.45
CA TRP A 213 9.48 6.82 0.87
C TRP A 213 8.52 7.63 1.77
N ILE A 214 7.90 6.99 2.75
CA ILE A 214 6.93 7.63 3.63
C ILE A 214 7.60 8.73 4.44
N SER A 215 7.05 9.94 4.41
CA SER A 215 7.47 11.09 5.22
C SER A 215 6.49 11.42 6.36
N GLN A 216 5.21 11.08 6.17
CA GLN A 216 4.16 11.41 7.12
C GLN A 216 3.07 10.34 7.14
N ILE A 217 2.53 10.10 8.32
CA ILE A 217 1.32 9.32 8.57
C ILE A 217 0.28 10.27 9.17
N GLU A 218 -0.83 10.45 8.48
CA GLU A 218 -1.94 11.29 8.91
C GLU A 218 -3.17 10.44 9.17
N VAL A 219 -3.66 10.43 10.41
CA VAL A 219 -4.89 9.72 10.75
C VAL A 219 -6.07 10.65 10.56
N VAL A 220 -7.08 10.22 9.80
CA VAL A 220 -8.22 11.07 9.43
C VAL A 220 -9.57 10.35 9.59
N GLY A 221 -10.64 11.14 9.70
CA GLY A 221 -12.02 10.64 9.70
C GLY A 221 -12.52 10.30 8.29
N ASN A 222 -12.01 10.98 7.26
CA ASN A 222 -12.23 10.69 5.84
C ASN A 222 -11.09 11.32 5.02
N PHE A 223 -10.92 10.88 3.78
CA PHE A 223 -9.91 11.40 2.85
C PHE A 223 -10.49 12.17 1.66
N ALA A 224 -11.79 12.50 1.67
CA ALA A 224 -12.47 13.13 0.53
C ALA A 224 -11.91 14.52 0.14
N THR A 225 -11.16 15.17 1.04
CA THR A 225 -10.50 16.46 0.79
C THR A 225 -9.00 16.34 0.53
N ILE A 226 -8.48 15.13 0.45
CA ILE A 226 -7.06 14.87 0.22
C ILE A 226 -6.85 14.55 -1.26
N ALA A 227 -6.09 15.37 -1.96
CA ALA A 227 -5.83 15.24 -3.41
C ALA A 227 -7.12 15.07 -4.22
N GLY A 228 -7.28 14.00 -5.01
CA GLY A 228 -8.49 13.72 -5.77
C GLY A 228 -9.65 13.13 -4.94
N GLY A 229 -9.41 12.81 -3.67
CA GLY A 229 -10.46 12.38 -2.75
C GLY A 229 -10.82 10.90 -2.81
N HIS A 230 -10.08 10.08 -3.57
CA HIS A 230 -10.34 8.64 -3.73
C HIS A 230 -9.47 7.76 -2.83
N GLY A 231 -8.59 8.37 -2.01
CA GLY A 231 -7.85 7.68 -0.95
C GLY A 231 -6.46 7.19 -1.31
N GLY A 232 -5.98 7.45 -2.51
CA GLY A 232 -4.62 7.15 -2.95
C GLY A 232 -4.30 7.75 -4.31
N TYR A 233 -3.02 7.81 -4.67
CA TYR A 233 -2.58 8.36 -5.95
C TYR A 233 -3.18 7.57 -7.14
N TRP A 234 -3.12 6.23 -7.11
CA TRP A 234 -3.65 5.41 -8.19
C TRP A 234 -5.17 5.33 -8.16
N GLU A 235 -5.78 5.42 -7.00
CA GLU A 235 -7.23 5.52 -6.82
C GLU A 235 -7.79 6.80 -7.45
N ASP A 236 -7.06 7.90 -7.34
CA ASP A 236 -7.39 9.16 -8.06
C ASP A 236 -7.26 9.01 -9.58
N GLN A 237 -6.50 8.02 -10.07
CA GLN A 237 -6.40 7.63 -11.48
C GLN A 237 -7.40 6.52 -11.88
N GLY A 238 -8.30 6.13 -10.99
CA GLY A 238 -9.38 5.16 -11.26
C GLY A 238 -9.11 3.73 -10.83
N TYR A 239 -8.08 3.49 -10.00
CA TYR A 239 -7.89 2.18 -9.37
C TYR A 239 -8.87 2.00 -8.21
N GLU A 240 -9.14 0.75 -7.84
CA GLU A 240 -9.97 0.44 -6.69
C GLU A 240 -9.24 0.75 -5.38
N TRP A 241 -9.96 1.33 -4.43
CA TRP A 241 -9.38 1.66 -3.13
C TRP A 241 -9.05 0.41 -2.29
N TYR A 242 -9.90 -0.62 -2.34
CA TYR A 242 -9.62 -1.91 -1.72
C TYR A 242 -9.02 -2.88 -2.74
N ALA A 243 -7.76 -3.18 -2.58
CA ALA A 243 -6.99 -4.04 -3.49
C ALA A 243 -6.63 -5.40 -2.85
N GLY A 244 -7.57 -6.00 -2.13
CA GLY A 244 -7.38 -7.25 -1.40
C GLY A 244 -7.09 -8.46 -2.30
N ILE A 245 -6.15 -9.31 -1.88
CA ILE A 245 -5.70 -10.52 -2.58
C ILE A 245 -5.61 -11.70 -1.60
#